data_ffa153fa83c2ec088b753c0ba1c68cc2
#
_entry.id   ffa153fa83c2ec088b753c0ba1c68cc2
#
_cell.length_a   1.000
_cell.length_b   1.000
_cell.length_c   1.000
_cell.angle_alpha   90.00
_cell.angle_beta   90.00
_cell.angle_gamma   90.00
#
_symmetry.space_group_name_H-M   'P 1'
#
loop_
_entity.id
_entity.type
_entity.pdbx_description
1 polymer ?
#
loop_
_entity_poly.entity_id
_entity_poly.type
_entity_poly.pdbx_seq_one_letter_code
_entity_poly.pdbx_strand_id
1 'polypeptide(L)'
;VGLLGTNRLNASGAVASPYAALRNNAAFRLLFADRIHRHFFGGGALYVNPDNPQWNPARPESNRPATRFAKLVDQVKDAMIGESTRWGDQLKNSPFTPDEHWKPEKDDLLKNYFPNRSRIVLGQFQNAGLYPSVKAPVLNLTDGTEDGFQLKINAPKGNVFFTFDG
;
A
#
# COMPACT_ATOMS: atom_id res chain seq x y z
N VAL A 1 1.93 -1.78 -18.53
CA VAL A 1 2.42 -1.95 -17.15
C VAL A 1 2.06 -3.32 -16.62
N GLY A 2 2.92 -4.30 -16.86
CA GLY A 2 2.70 -5.71 -16.51
C GLY A 2 2.86 -6.06 -15.02
N LEU A 3 2.91 -5.08 -14.09
CA LEU A 3 3.30 -5.34 -12.70
C LEU A 3 2.15 -5.30 -11.69
N LEU A 4 0.94 -4.91 -12.08
CA LEU A 4 -0.18 -4.72 -11.15
C LEU A 4 -0.50 -5.98 -10.34
N GLY A 5 -0.55 -7.15 -10.98
CA GLY A 5 -0.85 -8.43 -10.34
C GLY A 5 0.36 -9.18 -9.78
N THR A 6 1.58 -8.65 -9.93
CA THR A 6 2.81 -9.37 -9.52
C THR A 6 2.78 -9.74 -8.04
N ASN A 7 3.04 -11.03 -7.76
CA ASN A 7 3.19 -11.56 -6.40
C ASN A 7 4.66 -11.96 -6.18
N ARG A 8 5.29 -11.41 -5.15
CA ARG A 8 6.68 -11.67 -4.77
C ARG A 8 6.83 -12.39 -3.43
N LEU A 9 5.74 -12.90 -2.86
CA LEU A 9 5.77 -13.58 -1.56
C LEU A 9 6.56 -14.88 -1.55
N ASN A 10 6.81 -15.46 -2.73
CA ASN A 10 7.63 -16.65 -2.90
C ASN A 10 8.95 -16.36 -3.63
N ALA A 11 9.39 -15.09 -3.63
CA ALA A 11 10.69 -14.77 -4.21
C ALA A 11 11.81 -15.50 -3.46
N SER A 12 12.81 -15.96 -4.21
CA SER A 12 14.02 -16.62 -3.71
C SER A 12 15.25 -15.71 -3.86
N GLY A 13 16.34 -16.08 -3.20
CA GLY A 13 17.60 -15.36 -3.23
C GLY A 13 17.98 -14.77 -1.87
N ALA A 14 19.20 -14.29 -1.75
CA ALA A 14 19.80 -13.86 -0.48
C ALA A 14 18.97 -12.80 0.25
N VAL A 15 18.43 -11.82 -0.48
CA VAL A 15 17.61 -10.73 0.10
C VAL A 15 16.26 -11.24 0.63
N ALA A 16 15.69 -12.28 0.01
CA ALA A 16 14.39 -12.83 0.41
C ALA A 16 14.50 -13.92 1.50
N SER A 17 15.70 -14.45 1.74
CA SER A 17 15.91 -15.59 2.65
C SER A 17 15.48 -15.33 4.10
N PRO A 18 15.70 -14.17 4.73
CA PRO A 18 15.22 -13.92 6.09
C PRO A 18 13.69 -13.99 6.18
N TYR A 19 12.98 -13.41 5.23
CA TYR A 19 11.52 -13.51 5.17
C TYR A 19 11.07 -14.97 4.96
N ALA A 20 11.69 -15.69 4.04
CA ALA A 20 11.36 -17.11 3.75
C ALA A 20 11.55 -17.99 5.00
N ALA A 21 12.58 -17.74 5.80
CA ALA A 21 12.83 -18.47 7.04
C ALA A 21 11.79 -18.15 8.14
N LEU A 22 11.35 -16.89 8.22
CA LEU A 22 10.50 -16.40 9.31
C LEU A 22 8.99 -16.54 9.03
N ARG A 23 8.57 -16.62 7.77
CA ARG A 23 7.15 -16.59 7.39
C ARG A 23 6.27 -17.69 8.01
N ASN A 24 6.86 -18.79 8.48
CA ASN A 24 6.16 -19.86 9.15
C ASN A 24 6.18 -19.73 10.69
N ASN A 25 6.92 -18.79 11.23
CA ASN A 25 6.96 -18.52 12.66
C ASN A 25 5.69 -17.76 13.08
N ALA A 26 4.99 -18.22 14.14
CA ALA A 26 3.72 -17.64 14.59
C ALA A 26 3.86 -16.20 15.06
N ALA A 27 4.91 -15.91 15.86
CA ALA A 27 5.15 -14.56 16.38
C ALA A 27 5.51 -13.58 15.26
N PHE A 28 6.31 -14.02 14.27
CA PHE A 28 6.59 -13.21 13.09
C PHE A 28 5.33 -12.90 12.29
N ARG A 29 4.45 -13.89 12.08
CA ARG A 29 3.19 -13.70 11.33
C ARG A 29 2.26 -12.72 12.03
N LEU A 30 2.17 -12.77 13.36
CA LEU A 30 1.39 -11.82 14.15
C LEU A 30 1.92 -10.39 13.97
N LEU A 31 3.23 -10.19 14.20
CA LEU A 31 3.88 -8.90 14.00
C LEU A 31 3.74 -8.38 12.56
N PHE A 32 3.84 -9.28 11.58
CA PHE A 32 3.69 -8.94 10.17
C PHE A 32 2.26 -8.48 9.86
N ALA A 33 1.25 -9.17 10.42
CA ALA A 33 -0.16 -8.79 10.28
C ALA A 33 -0.46 -7.41 10.90
N ASP A 34 0.11 -7.11 12.08
CA ASP A 34 0.00 -5.79 12.72
C ASP A 34 0.59 -4.68 11.85
N ARG A 35 1.74 -4.93 11.22
CA ARG A 35 2.36 -3.99 10.29
C ARG A 35 1.52 -3.78 9.04
N ILE A 36 0.94 -4.85 8.48
CA ILE A 36 -0.02 -4.72 7.37
C ILE A 36 -1.19 -3.84 7.81
N HIS A 37 -1.79 -4.10 8.97
CA HIS A 37 -2.92 -3.33 9.47
C HIS A 37 -2.56 -1.84 9.60
N ARG A 38 -1.46 -1.56 10.24
CA ARG A 38 -0.97 -0.18 10.44
C ARG A 38 -0.75 0.58 9.13
N HIS A 39 -0.27 -0.10 8.08
CA HIS A 39 0.08 0.57 6.84
C HIS A 39 -1.04 0.62 5.80
N PHE A 40 -1.94 -0.36 5.79
CA PHE A 40 -2.99 -0.44 4.77
C PHE A 40 -4.33 0.17 5.21
N PHE A 41 -4.51 0.40 6.52
CA PHE A 41 -5.77 0.91 7.07
C PHE A 41 -5.56 2.20 7.87
N GLY A 42 -6.69 2.84 8.28
CA GLY A 42 -6.67 3.99 9.18
C GLY A 42 -5.81 5.18 8.71
N GLY A 43 -5.67 5.37 7.40
CA GLY A 43 -4.82 6.44 6.87
C GLY A 43 -3.31 6.11 6.90
N GLY A 44 -2.92 4.84 7.01
CA GLY A 44 -1.52 4.39 6.90
C GLY A 44 -0.88 4.71 5.55
N ALA A 45 0.43 4.52 5.44
CA ALA A 45 1.23 4.93 4.27
C ALA A 45 0.81 4.26 2.94
N LEU A 46 0.19 3.08 3.01
CA LEU A 46 -0.33 2.32 1.86
C LEU A 46 -1.86 2.32 1.79
N TYR A 47 -2.50 3.21 2.56
CA TYR A 47 -3.95 3.33 2.58
C TYR A 47 -4.48 3.86 1.25
N VAL A 48 -5.49 3.15 0.74
CA VAL A 48 -6.33 3.56 -0.39
C VAL A 48 -7.77 3.41 0.05
N ASN A 49 -8.54 4.50 -0.04
CA ASN A 49 -9.95 4.49 0.31
C ASN A 49 -10.72 3.57 -0.66
N PRO A 50 -11.35 2.49 -0.19
CA PRO A 50 -12.04 1.54 -1.06
C PRO A 50 -13.22 2.16 -1.82
N ASP A 51 -13.88 3.18 -1.25
CA ASP A 51 -15.03 3.85 -1.85
C ASP A 51 -14.62 4.91 -2.88
N ASN A 52 -13.38 5.44 -2.74
CA ASN A 52 -12.81 6.45 -3.63
C ASN A 52 -11.33 6.17 -3.89
N PRO A 53 -10.99 5.08 -4.59
CA PRO A 53 -9.60 4.65 -4.78
C PRO A 53 -8.82 5.53 -5.76
N GLN A 54 -9.50 6.29 -6.62
CA GLN A 54 -8.87 7.14 -7.62
C GLN A 54 -8.12 8.29 -6.95
N TRP A 55 -6.88 8.49 -7.37
CA TRP A 55 -6.11 9.63 -6.89
C TRP A 55 -6.71 10.96 -7.34
N ASN A 56 -6.79 11.87 -6.39
CA ASN A 56 -7.27 13.23 -6.62
C ASN A 56 -6.43 14.20 -5.78
N PRO A 57 -5.78 15.22 -6.37
CA PRO A 57 -4.97 16.18 -5.63
C PRO A 57 -5.76 16.98 -4.58
N ALA A 58 -7.08 17.15 -4.76
CA ALA A 58 -7.96 17.79 -3.79
C ALA A 58 -8.32 16.89 -2.60
N ARG A 59 -8.02 15.59 -2.68
CA ARG A 59 -8.26 14.59 -1.62
C ARG A 59 -7.06 13.65 -1.49
N PRO A 60 -5.88 14.16 -1.13
CA PRO A 60 -4.63 13.41 -1.11
C PRO A 60 -4.64 12.22 -0.13
N GLU A 61 -5.46 12.28 0.91
CA GLU A 61 -5.64 11.22 1.90
C GLU A 61 -6.38 9.99 1.36
N SER A 62 -7.14 10.12 0.27
CA SER A 62 -7.90 9.01 -0.31
C SER A 62 -7.02 7.96 -0.97
N ASN A 63 -5.84 8.33 -1.45
CA ASN A 63 -4.86 7.40 -2.03
C ASN A 63 -3.44 7.86 -1.69
N ARG A 64 -2.96 7.49 -0.52
CA ARG A 64 -1.66 7.94 -0.01
C ARG A 64 -0.45 7.49 -0.85
N PRO A 65 -0.39 6.25 -1.37
CA PRO A 65 0.70 5.85 -2.27
C PRO A 65 0.75 6.72 -3.53
N ALA A 66 -0.40 6.97 -4.17
CA ALA A 66 -0.47 7.82 -5.36
C ALA A 66 -0.07 9.27 -5.05
N THR A 67 -0.51 9.80 -3.92
CA THR A 67 -0.13 11.15 -3.47
C THR A 67 1.37 11.29 -3.26
N ARG A 68 1.99 10.29 -2.59
CA ARG A 68 3.45 10.25 -2.43
C ARG A 68 4.17 10.18 -3.78
N PHE A 69 3.71 9.31 -4.67
CA PHE A 69 4.27 9.18 -6.01
C PHE A 69 4.15 10.49 -6.79
N ALA A 70 2.97 11.10 -6.85
CA ALA A 70 2.74 12.36 -7.54
C ALA A 70 3.66 13.48 -7.04
N LYS A 71 3.87 13.57 -5.71
CA LYS A 71 4.83 14.52 -5.12
C LYS A 71 6.27 14.27 -5.58
N LEU A 72 6.73 13.02 -5.63
CA LEU A 72 8.07 12.68 -6.07
C LEU A 72 8.25 12.95 -7.57
N VAL A 73 7.25 12.62 -8.37
CA VAL A 73 7.22 12.91 -9.81
C VAL A 73 7.32 14.40 -10.08
N ASP A 74 6.59 15.23 -9.31
CA ASP A 74 6.66 16.69 -9.46
C ASP A 74 8.06 17.25 -9.18
N GLN A 75 8.80 16.66 -8.24
CA GLN A 75 10.16 17.05 -7.92
C GLN A 75 11.17 16.74 -9.04
N VAL A 76 10.94 15.72 -9.84
CA VAL A 76 11.90 15.27 -10.87
C VAL A 76 11.48 15.62 -12.30
N LYS A 77 10.28 16.17 -12.51
CA LYS A 77 9.70 16.40 -13.85
C LYS A 77 10.61 17.21 -14.78
N ASP A 78 11.26 18.25 -14.25
CA ASP A 78 12.11 19.13 -15.06
C ASP A 78 13.45 18.44 -15.40
N ALA A 79 13.95 17.59 -14.50
CA ALA A 79 15.14 16.79 -14.75
C ALA A 79 14.93 15.73 -15.86
N MET A 80 13.69 15.27 -16.08
CA MET A 80 13.36 14.29 -17.14
C MET A 80 13.63 14.83 -18.54
N ILE A 81 13.63 16.13 -18.75
CA ILE A 81 14.01 16.75 -20.03
C ILE A 81 15.49 16.53 -20.29
N GLY A 82 16.32 16.84 -19.30
CA GLY A 82 17.77 16.63 -19.38
C GLY A 82 18.16 15.15 -19.52
N GLU A 83 17.46 14.27 -18.76
CA GLU A 83 17.66 12.82 -18.82
C GLU A 83 17.33 12.27 -20.22
N SER A 84 16.20 12.65 -20.79
CA SER A 84 15.81 12.27 -22.14
C SER A 84 16.78 12.77 -23.21
N THR A 85 17.24 14.01 -23.09
CA THR A 85 18.19 14.60 -24.04
C THR A 85 19.54 13.88 -24.00
N ARG A 86 19.98 13.45 -22.82
CA ARG A 86 21.29 12.83 -22.63
C ARG A 86 21.32 11.33 -22.94
N TRP A 87 20.23 10.61 -22.59
CA TRP A 87 20.21 9.15 -22.59
C TRP A 87 19.06 8.53 -23.38
N GLY A 88 18.15 9.35 -23.92
CA GLY A 88 16.92 8.86 -24.55
C GLY A 88 17.14 7.91 -25.71
N ASP A 89 18.19 8.09 -26.48
CA ASP A 89 18.55 7.29 -27.65
C ASP A 89 19.49 6.10 -27.35
N GLN A 90 19.99 5.98 -26.11
CA GLN A 90 21.02 5.00 -25.78
C GLN A 90 20.59 3.54 -25.99
N LEU A 91 19.30 3.24 -25.82
CA LEU A 91 18.78 1.88 -25.89
C LEU A 91 17.86 1.65 -27.10
N LYS A 92 17.54 2.71 -27.87
CA LYS A 92 16.62 2.65 -29.00
C LYS A 92 16.95 3.69 -30.07
N ASN A 93 16.69 3.32 -31.35
CA ASN A 93 16.79 4.26 -32.47
C ASN A 93 15.73 5.38 -32.41
N SER A 94 14.57 5.12 -31.78
CA SER A 94 13.58 6.13 -31.44
C SER A 94 13.75 6.52 -29.98
N PRO A 95 14.21 7.75 -29.69
CA PRO A 95 14.53 8.16 -28.33
C PRO A 95 13.35 8.10 -27.36
N PHE A 96 13.63 7.77 -26.09
CA PHE A 96 12.67 7.97 -25.03
C PHE A 96 12.49 9.47 -24.75
N THR A 97 11.24 9.95 -24.82
CA THR A 97 10.90 11.36 -24.58
C THR A 97 9.99 11.52 -23.36
N PRO A 98 10.00 12.69 -22.71
CA PRO A 98 9.09 12.96 -21.62
C PRO A 98 7.62 12.87 -22.04
N ASP A 99 7.27 13.37 -23.21
CA ASP A 99 5.87 13.48 -23.63
C ASP A 99 5.29 12.13 -24.10
N GLU A 100 6.05 11.36 -24.86
CA GLU A 100 5.56 10.11 -25.46
C GLU A 100 5.73 8.88 -24.54
N HIS A 101 6.62 8.96 -23.55
CA HIS A 101 6.96 7.80 -22.72
C HIS A 101 6.72 8.07 -21.23
N TRP A 102 7.37 9.09 -20.66
CA TRP A 102 7.30 9.30 -19.21
C TRP A 102 5.94 9.79 -18.71
N LYS A 103 5.34 10.78 -19.39
CA LYS A 103 4.01 11.30 -18.98
C LYS A 103 2.92 10.25 -19.08
N PRO A 104 2.78 9.49 -20.20
CA PRO A 104 1.79 8.41 -20.28
C PRO A 104 1.98 7.34 -19.21
N GLU A 105 3.21 6.92 -18.92
CA GLU A 105 3.50 5.92 -17.90
C GLU A 105 3.16 6.44 -16.49
N LYS A 106 3.53 7.69 -16.19
CA LYS A 106 3.14 8.37 -14.94
C LYS A 106 1.62 8.39 -14.78
N ASP A 107 0.90 8.76 -15.83
CA ASP A 107 -0.56 8.88 -15.81
C ASP A 107 -1.23 7.50 -15.65
N ASP A 108 -0.70 6.46 -16.30
CA ASP A 108 -1.15 5.08 -16.12
C ASP A 108 -0.94 4.58 -14.68
N LEU A 109 0.21 4.87 -14.09
CA LEU A 109 0.47 4.53 -12.68
C LEU A 109 -0.53 5.20 -11.73
N LEU A 110 -0.81 6.49 -11.92
CA LEU A 110 -1.76 7.22 -11.08
C LEU A 110 -3.20 6.74 -11.29
N LYS A 111 -3.57 6.38 -12.51
CA LYS A 111 -4.94 6.06 -12.92
C LYS A 111 -5.30 4.59 -12.72
N ASN A 112 -4.36 3.69 -12.94
CA ASN A 112 -4.60 2.25 -12.99
C ASN A 112 -3.86 1.46 -11.91
N TYR A 113 -2.60 1.77 -11.64
CA TYR A 113 -1.78 1.00 -10.71
C TYR A 113 -2.12 1.31 -9.24
N PHE A 114 -1.97 2.55 -8.81
CA PHE A 114 -2.14 2.91 -7.40
C PHE A 114 -3.56 2.71 -6.86
N PRO A 115 -4.64 2.96 -7.62
CA PRO A 115 -5.99 2.67 -7.14
C PRO A 115 -6.25 1.20 -6.82
N ASN A 116 -5.53 0.29 -7.49
CA ASN A 116 -5.78 -1.14 -7.39
C ASN A 116 -4.73 -1.90 -6.58
N ARG A 117 -3.48 -1.41 -6.54
CA ARG A 117 -2.35 -2.21 -6.03
C ARG A 117 -2.48 -2.58 -4.57
N SER A 118 -2.86 -1.66 -3.68
CA SER A 118 -2.98 -1.96 -2.24
C SER A 118 -3.98 -3.07 -1.98
N ARG A 119 -5.13 -3.04 -2.63
CA ARG A 119 -6.16 -4.10 -2.53
C ARG A 119 -5.64 -5.46 -3.02
N ILE A 120 -4.92 -5.47 -4.15
CA ILE A 120 -4.35 -6.72 -4.70
C ILE A 120 -3.31 -7.31 -3.74
N VAL A 121 -2.40 -6.49 -3.23
CA VAL A 121 -1.35 -6.93 -2.29
C VAL A 121 -1.97 -7.43 -0.97
N LEU A 122 -2.98 -6.75 -0.46
CA LEU A 122 -3.71 -7.20 0.73
C LEU A 122 -4.33 -8.59 0.51
N GLY A 123 -4.96 -8.82 -0.65
CA GLY A 123 -5.48 -10.13 -1.02
C GLY A 123 -4.38 -11.21 -1.12
N GLN A 124 -3.20 -10.84 -1.65
CA GLN A 124 -2.05 -11.76 -1.69
C GLN A 124 -1.58 -12.15 -0.28
N PHE A 125 -1.55 -11.20 0.69
CA PHE A 125 -1.23 -11.49 2.08
C PHE A 125 -2.28 -12.38 2.75
N GLN A 126 -3.56 -12.13 2.50
CA GLN A 126 -4.66 -12.97 3.01
C GLN A 126 -4.57 -14.40 2.48
N ASN A 127 -4.37 -14.58 1.18
CA ASN A 127 -4.21 -15.88 0.54
C ASN A 127 -2.98 -16.65 1.03
N ALA A 128 -1.92 -15.94 1.42
CA ALA A 128 -0.73 -16.52 2.02
C ALA A 128 -0.84 -16.77 3.54
N GLY A 129 -1.99 -16.45 4.16
CA GLY A 129 -2.20 -16.57 5.60
C GLY A 129 -1.33 -15.63 6.44
N LEU A 130 -0.85 -14.53 5.85
CA LEU A 130 -0.05 -13.50 6.51
C LEU A 130 -0.88 -12.34 7.05
N TYR A 131 -2.17 -12.28 6.68
CA TYR A 131 -3.14 -11.33 7.19
C TYR A 131 -4.52 -11.98 7.29
N PRO A 132 -5.31 -11.70 8.33
CA PRO A 132 -6.64 -12.28 8.48
C PRO A 132 -7.59 -11.85 7.35
N SER A 133 -8.49 -12.74 6.95
CA SER A 133 -9.59 -12.41 6.05
C SER A 133 -10.78 -11.76 6.78
N VAL A 134 -10.81 -11.85 8.10
CA VAL A 134 -11.83 -11.23 8.96
C VAL A 134 -11.46 -9.77 9.19
N LYS A 135 -12.43 -8.87 9.07
CA LYS A 135 -12.23 -7.44 9.36
C LYS A 135 -11.91 -7.25 10.85
N ALA A 136 -11.02 -6.31 11.14
CA ALA A 136 -10.72 -5.92 12.52
C ALA A 136 -11.99 -5.43 13.25
N PRO A 137 -12.10 -5.68 14.56
CA PRO A 137 -13.15 -5.08 15.37
C PRO A 137 -13.12 -3.56 15.31
N VAL A 138 -14.29 -2.95 15.40
CA VAL A 138 -14.44 -1.50 15.50
C VAL A 138 -14.67 -1.13 16.95
N LEU A 139 -13.88 -0.20 17.45
CA LEU A 139 -14.00 0.35 18.78
C LEU A 139 -14.72 1.69 18.72
N ASN A 140 -15.63 1.95 19.67
CA ASN A 140 -16.25 3.26 19.86
C ASN A 140 -15.33 4.18 20.68
N LEU A 141 -14.15 4.48 20.16
CA LEU A 141 -13.26 5.44 20.81
C LEU A 141 -13.85 6.84 20.60
N THR A 142 -14.38 7.43 21.71
CA THR A 142 -14.63 8.88 21.76
C THR A 142 -13.41 9.52 22.40
N ASP A 143 -12.94 10.64 21.85
CA ASP A 143 -11.87 11.44 22.45
C ASP A 143 -12.37 11.99 23.80
N GLY A 144 -11.84 11.47 24.88
CA GLY A 144 -12.10 11.94 26.24
C GLY A 144 -12.26 10.81 27.24
N THR A 145 -11.61 10.95 28.38
CA THR A 145 -11.83 10.18 29.58
C THR A 145 -12.99 10.78 30.35
N GLU A 146 -14.21 10.55 29.89
CA GLU A 146 -15.40 10.86 30.68
C GLU A 146 -15.63 9.71 31.68
N ASP A 147 -15.90 10.06 32.94
CA ASP A 147 -16.32 9.09 33.96
C ASP A 147 -17.57 8.37 33.45
N GLY A 148 -17.52 7.02 33.40
CA GLY A 148 -18.61 6.20 32.91
C GLY A 148 -18.53 5.82 31.43
N PHE A 149 -17.40 6.08 30.75
CA PHE A 149 -17.19 5.62 29.36
C PHE A 149 -17.35 4.10 29.26
N GLN A 150 -18.23 3.66 28.37
CA GLN A 150 -18.40 2.26 28.03
C GLN A 150 -17.73 1.92 26.70
N LEU A 151 -16.65 1.17 26.75
CA LEU A 151 -16.02 0.64 25.55
C LEU A 151 -16.93 -0.39 24.89
N LYS A 152 -17.33 -0.12 23.64
CA LYS A 152 -18.03 -1.10 22.79
C LYS A 152 -17.08 -1.60 21.74
N ILE A 153 -16.93 -2.92 21.68
CA ILE A 153 -16.14 -3.62 20.66
C ILE A 153 -17.13 -4.34 19.74
N ASN A 154 -17.19 -3.89 18.49
CA ASN A 154 -18.06 -4.52 17.50
C ASN A 154 -17.21 -5.30 16.50
N ALA A 155 -17.34 -6.63 16.51
CA ALA A 155 -16.70 -7.52 15.55
C ALA A 155 -17.72 -7.97 14.50
N PRO A 156 -17.44 -7.84 13.21
CA PRO A 156 -18.37 -8.26 12.16
C PRO A 156 -18.48 -9.79 12.06
N LYS A 157 -17.51 -10.53 12.61
CA LYS A 157 -17.48 -12.00 12.63
C LYS A 157 -16.50 -12.51 13.67
N GLY A 158 -16.80 -13.66 14.29
CA GLY A 158 -15.93 -14.34 15.26
C GLY A 158 -16.15 -13.87 16.70
N ASN A 159 -15.29 -14.35 17.60
CA ASN A 159 -15.27 -13.96 19.03
C ASN A 159 -14.28 -12.81 19.24
N VAL A 160 -14.63 -11.91 20.13
CA VAL A 160 -13.75 -10.82 20.57
C VAL A 160 -13.01 -11.26 21.82
N PHE A 161 -11.69 -11.18 21.76
CA PHE A 161 -10.81 -11.37 22.92
C PHE A 161 -10.13 -10.03 23.22
N PHE A 162 -10.00 -9.67 24.47
CA PHE A 162 -9.33 -8.45 24.89
C PHE A 162 -8.54 -8.70 26.17
N THR A 163 -7.52 -7.89 26.41
CA THR A 163 -6.72 -7.82 27.63
C THR A 163 -6.80 -6.41 28.20
N PHE A 164 -6.50 -6.24 29.50
CA PHE A 164 -6.44 -4.93 30.15
C PHE A 164 -5.01 -4.40 30.28
N ASP A 165 -4.04 -5.23 30.01
CA ASP A 165 -2.60 -5.00 30.24
C ASP A 165 -1.74 -5.07 28.96
N GLY A 166 -2.36 -5.24 27.82
CA GLY A 166 -1.68 -5.26 26.52
C GLY A 166 -1.15 -6.62 26.08
#